data_b112612e8b1677e517a522e397f949d6
#
_entry.id   b112612e8b1677e517a522e397f949d6
#
_cell.length_a   1.000
_cell.length_b   1.000
_cell.length_c   1.000
_cell.angle_alpha   90.00
_cell.angle_beta   90.00
_cell.angle_gamma   90.00
#
_symmetry.space_group_name_H-M   'P 1'
#
loop_
_entity.id
_entity.type
_entity.pdbx_description
1 polymer ?
#
loop_
_entity_poly.entity_id
_entity_poly.type
_entity_poly.pdbx_seq_one_letter_code
_entity_poly.pdbx_strand_id
1 'polypeptide(L)'
;MPALPDSTAKPARCRRSTNQAAATSRRPRSGLSESAPGHTDPHSALGIGALAGILATQHAMRTSGVTGTLRFFGEPAEKVQGSKLVHGLRGYYDGIDAMVSFHPFYMLPLCNTTRWDTHCGAYCSRIYSFICDEPETWSAAAHDSPIAAAHSAARAPGANVALFTMYALTKATTESMLAHTGGWSLNEAILTAGQATADNLPAQLAQLNYAWRAPEIRMADSILEVLDRNADHAAAVAHCRVVKRWVSRTRPGVANHVLAALTYDNLAAVGPPRYGPKAIALAQEIQRNLGLAPMARPFLPACEELIEPQVAEGRLREQMPAWQTHWTSDDYVEMSWYAPTVRLYIARPMLAVPPGYAGYPAWVSNALGGLSPCIDPTVAVAAKTIAGTLLDLLTRPDTVAAARAEFAERTGGARFIAPLLPHDFAPPLEYRWPEYVTTARGTDWWIPAAPELEAPSHRS
;
A
#
# COMPACT_ATOMS: atom_id res chain seq x y z
N MET A 1 -1.32 11.24 -6.64
CA MET A 1 -0.72 10.05 -7.28
C MET A 1 -1.84 9.17 -7.79
N PRO A 2 -1.77 8.62 -9.00
CA PRO A 2 -2.66 7.54 -9.38
C PRO A 2 -2.42 6.39 -8.41
N ALA A 3 -3.47 5.85 -7.83
CA ALA A 3 -3.35 4.71 -6.94
C ALA A 3 -2.75 3.55 -7.74
N LEU A 4 -1.63 3.02 -7.26
CA LEU A 4 -1.16 1.73 -7.75
C LEU A 4 -2.30 0.71 -7.58
N PRO A 5 -2.46 -0.24 -8.50
CA PRO A 5 -3.48 -1.25 -8.38
C PRO A 5 -3.32 -1.98 -7.04
N ASP A 6 -4.43 -2.22 -6.39
CA ASP A 6 -4.50 -3.00 -5.16
C ASP A 6 -3.73 -4.31 -5.38
N SER A 7 -2.72 -4.57 -4.56
CA SER A 7 -1.87 -5.76 -4.69
C SER A 7 -2.64 -7.08 -4.53
N THR A 8 -3.87 -7.01 -4.02
CA THR A 8 -4.77 -8.17 -3.90
C THR A 8 -5.66 -8.37 -5.13
N ALA A 9 -5.79 -7.37 -6.00
CA ALA A 9 -6.53 -7.50 -7.25
C ALA A 9 -5.57 -7.89 -8.36
N LYS A 10 -5.89 -8.94 -9.10
CA LYS A 10 -5.10 -9.36 -10.27
C LYS A 10 -4.84 -8.13 -11.18
N PRO A 11 -3.58 -7.80 -11.50
CA PRO A 11 -3.20 -6.54 -12.17
C PRO A 11 -4.01 -6.21 -13.43
N ALA A 12 -4.39 -7.24 -14.18
CA ALA A 12 -5.22 -7.09 -15.40
C ALA A 12 -6.65 -6.60 -15.13
N ARG A 13 -7.16 -6.74 -13.90
CA ARG A 13 -8.53 -6.34 -13.56
C ARG A 13 -8.59 -4.90 -13.04
N CYS A 14 -7.55 -4.41 -12.38
CA CYS A 14 -7.48 -3.01 -11.94
C CYS A 14 -7.29 -2.03 -13.09
N ARG A 15 -6.55 -2.41 -14.14
CA ARG A 15 -6.36 -1.59 -15.34
C ARG A 15 -7.65 -1.30 -16.10
N ARG A 16 -8.71 -2.04 -15.81
CA ARG A 16 -10.00 -1.91 -16.47
C ARG A 16 -11.09 -1.30 -15.58
N SER A 17 -10.77 -0.90 -14.35
CA SER A 17 -11.68 -0.15 -13.50
C SER A 17 -11.66 1.31 -13.92
N THR A 18 -12.42 1.62 -14.91
CA THR A 18 -12.55 2.96 -15.41
C THR A 18 -13.67 3.67 -14.68
N ASN A 19 -13.64 4.85 -14.49
CA ASN A 19 -13.65 5.74 -13.38
C ASN A 19 -14.60 6.87 -13.57
N GLN A 20 -15.71 6.61 -14.24
CA GLN A 20 -16.83 7.49 -14.11
C GLN A 20 -17.33 7.38 -12.67
N ALA A 21 -17.30 8.49 -11.93
CA ALA A 21 -17.86 8.53 -10.58
C ALA A 21 -19.32 8.09 -10.58
N ALA A 22 -19.72 7.38 -9.52
CA ALA A 22 -21.10 6.90 -9.32
C ALA A 22 -21.66 5.98 -10.43
N ALA A 23 -20.82 5.23 -11.12
CA ALA A 23 -21.25 4.29 -12.14
C ALA A 23 -21.56 2.91 -11.55
N THR A 24 -22.70 2.33 -11.97
CA THR A 24 -23.10 0.95 -11.63
C THR A 24 -22.64 -0.07 -12.69
N SER A 25 -21.92 0.38 -13.70
CA SER A 25 -21.30 -0.42 -14.75
C SER A 25 -19.91 0.08 -15.04
N ARG A 26 -19.08 -0.77 -15.64
CA ARG A 26 -17.74 -0.38 -16.05
C ARG A 26 -17.81 0.63 -17.19
N ARG A 27 -17.39 1.87 -16.92
CA ARG A 27 -17.37 2.96 -17.92
C ARG A 27 -16.05 3.72 -17.84
N PRO A 28 -15.31 3.87 -18.94
CA PRO A 28 -14.17 4.76 -18.98
C PRO A 28 -14.59 6.22 -18.80
N ARG A 29 -13.75 7.03 -18.17
CA ARG A 29 -13.85 8.49 -18.23
C ARG A 29 -13.71 8.93 -19.68
N SER A 30 -14.55 9.88 -20.08
CA SER A 30 -14.42 10.47 -21.42
C SER A 30 -12.99 10.95 -21.67
N GLY A 31 -12.42 10.58 -22.79
CA GLY A 31 -11.04 10.93 -23.18
C GLY A 31 -9.94 10.02 -22.58
N LEU A 32 -10.28 9.03 -21.77
CA LEU A 32 -9.31 8.06 -21.27
C LEU A 32 -9.47 6.69 -21.94
N SER A 33 -8.34 6.02 -22.13
CA SER A 33 -8.32 4.62 -22.56
C SER A 33 -9.04 3.72 -21.55
N GLU A 34 -9.63 2.62 -22.03
CA GLU A 34 -10.14 1.55 -21.16
C GLU A 34 -9.08 0.92 -20.26
N SER A 35 -7.81 1.08 -20.61
CA SER A 35 -6.68 0.61 -19.83
C SER A 35 -6.16 1.62 -18.82
N ALA A 36 -6.70 2.87 -18.81
CA ALA A 36 -6.30 3.87 -17.85
C ALA A 36 -6.56 3.39 -16.41
N PRO A 37 -5.60 3.56 -15.50
CA PRO A 37 -5.80 3.22 -14.11
C PRO A 37 -6.90 4.10 -13.51
N GLY A 38 -7.76 3.48 -12.72
CA GLY A 38 -8.78 4.16 -11.95
C GLY A 38 -8.36 4.45 -10.53
N HIS A 39 -9.14 5.35 -9.90
CA HIS A 39 -9.06 5.49 -8.46
C HIS A 39 -9.52 4.18 -7.82
N THR A 40 -8.67 3.55 -7.06
CA THR A 40 -9.06 2.43 -6.24
C THR A 40 -9.58 2.98 -4.91
N ASP A 41 -10.86 2.77 -4.64
CA ASP A 41 -11.27 2.87 -3.25
C ASP A 41 -10.41 1.86 -2.43
N PRO A 42 -10.37 1.78 -1.18
CA PRO A 42 -11.19 2.46 -0.16
C PRO A 42 -10.50 3.67 0.46
N HIS A 43 -9.36 4.10 -0.04
CA HIS A 43 -8.49 5.07 0.66
C HIS A 43 -9.09 6.46 0.80
N SER A 44 -9.96 6.89 -0.12
CA SER A 44 -10.73 8.13 0.10
C SER A 44 -11.70 8.01 1.27
N ALA A 45 -12.36 6.88 1.44
CA ALA A 45 -13.22 6.63 2.59
C ALA A 45 -12.43 6.55 3.90
N LEU A 46 -11.19 6.01 3.86
CA LEU A 46 -10.25 6.02 4.98
C LEU A 46 -9.96 7.45 5.45
N GLY A 47 -9.53 8.31 4.55
CA GLY A 47 -9.19 9.71 4.89
C GLY A 47 -10.41 10.51 5.35
N ILE A 48 -11.55 10.36 4.66
CA ILE A 48 -12.79 11.09 5.02
C ILE A 48 -13.34 10.60 6.35
N GLY A 49 -13.33 9.29 6.64
CA GLY A 49 -13.82 8.72 7.89
C GLY A 49 -12.99 9.19 9.09
N ALA A 50 -11.66 9.19 8.96
CA ALA A 50 -10.77 9.71 9.99
C ALA A 50 -10.94 11.22 10.20
N LEU A 51 -11.02 12.01 9.12
CA LEU A 51 -11.26 13.45 9.21
C LEU A 51 -12.61 13.77 9.87
N ALA A 52 -13.67 13.09 9.49
CA ALA A 52 -14.99 13.26 10.09
C ALA A 52 -14.97 12.90 11.58
N GLY A 53 -14.25 11.85 11.97
CA GLY A 53 -14.08 11.46 13.38
C GLY A 53 -13.41 12.54 14.21
N ILE A 54 -12.29 13.11 13.73
CA ILE A 54 -11.59 14.17 14.47
C ILE A 54 -12.41 15.48 14.53
N LEU A 55 -13.14 15.83 13.47
CA LEU A 55 -14.03 16.99 13.48
C LEU A 55 -15.19 16.81 14.46
N ALA A 56 -15.78 15.61 14.54
CA ALA A 56 -16.81 15.29 15.52
C ALA A 56 -16.27 15.37 16.96
N THR A 57 -15.06 14.85 17.19
CA THR A 57 -14.37 14.99 18.50
C THR A 57 -14.14 16.44 18.85
N GLN A 58 -13.63 17.24 17.93
CA GLN A 58 -13.41 18.69 18.16
C GLN A 58 -14.71 19.42 18.49
N HIS A 59 -15.82 19.07 17.82
CA HIS A 59 -17.12 19.64 18.15
C HIS A 59 -17.55 19.27 19.58
N ALA A 60 -17.43 17.99 19.95
CA ALA A 60 -17.77 17.51 21.29
C ALA A 60 -16.88 18.16 22.36
N MET A 61 -15.57 18.32 22.14
CA MET A 61 -14.68 19.04 23.05
C MET A 61 -15.15 20.47 23.33
N ARG A 62 -15.54 21.19 22.27
CA ARG A 62 -16.05 22.58 22.43
C ARG A 62 -17.35 22.67 23.22
N THR A 63 -18.25 21.70 23.02
CA THR A 63 -19.57 21.69 23.68
C THR A 63 -19.55 21.16 25.11
N SER A 64 -18.58 20.27 25.42
CA SER A 64 -18.48 19.61 26.74
C SER A 64 -17.35 20.17 27.61
N GLY A 65 -16.56 21.13 27.12
CA GLY A 65 -15.42 21.68 27.84
C GLY A 65 -14.23 20.72 28.02
N VAL A 66 -14.20 19.62 27.29
CA VAL A 66 -13.08 18.65 27.30
C VAL A 66 -11.85 19.28 26.64
N THR A 67 -10.73 19.25 27.35
CA THR A 67 -9.45 19.78 26.87
C THR A 67 -8.50 18.71 26.42
N GLY A 68 -7.57 19.07 25.53
CA GLY A 68 -6.54 18.18 25.01
C GLY A 68 -6.09 18.60 23.61
N THR A 69 -5.17 17.85 23.02
CA THR A 69 -4.64 18.11 21.68
C THR A 69 -5.02 16.99 20.75
N LEU A 70 -5.61 17.34 19.61
CA LEU A 70 -5.90 16.43 18.52
C LEU A 70 -4.96 16.74 17.36
N ARG A 71 -4.32 15.70 16.81
CA ARG A 71 -3.52 15.79 15.58
C ARG A 71 -4.14 14.89 14.51
N PHE A 72 -4.31 15.43 13.32
CA PHE A 72 -4.71 14.67 12.13
C PHE A 72 -3.53 14.56 11.17
N PHE A 73 -3.18 13.34 10.80
CA PHE A 73 -2.11 13.07 9.86
C PHE A 73 -2.70 12.73 8.50
N GLY A 74 -2.48 13.60 7.52
CA GLY A 74 -2.72 13.30 6.11
C GLY A 74 -1.58 12.47 5.56
N GLU A 75 -1.87 11.25 5.12
CA GLU A 75 -0.87 10.26 4.74
C GLU A 75 -0.90 9.97 3.24
N PRO A 76 -0.24 10.80 2.40
CA PRO A 76 -0.16 10.54 0.97
C PRO A 76 0.71 9.31 0.66
N ALA A 77 0.67 8.85 -0.59
CA ALA A 77 1.49 7.74 -1.06
C ALA A 77 1.32 6.41 -0.30
N GLU A 78 0.12 6.15 0.21
CA GLU A 78 -0.20 4.94 0.96
C GLU A 78 0.06 3.67 0.15
N LYS A 79 -0.25 3.66 -1.15
CA LYS A 79 -0.06 2.49 -2.03
C LYS A 79 1.40 2.05 -2.20
N VAL A 80 2.33 2.92 -1.95
CA VAL A 80 3.76 2.61 -1.92
C VAL A 80 4.32 2.58 -0.48
N GLN A 81 3.43 2.73 0.51
CA GLN A 81 3.75 2.75 1.94
C GLN A 81 4.87 3.76 2.30
N GLY A 82 4.80 4.96 1.71
CA GLY A 82 5.91 5.91 1.74
C GLY A 82 5.83 7.00 2.80
N SER A 83 4.63 7.50 3.13
CA SER A 83 4.50 8.72 3.95
C SER A 83 4.69 8.49 5.44
N LYS A 84 4.11 7.44 6.02
CA LYS A 84 4.14 7.19 7.47
C LYS A 84 5.56 7.01 7.99
N LEU A 85 6.39 6.34 7.20
CA LEU A 85 7.81 6.21 7.46
C LEU A 85 8.52 7.59 7.52
N VAL A 86 8.23 8.47 6.55
CA VAL A 86 8.81 9.82 6.51
C VAL A 86 8.33 10.66 7.67
N HIS A 87 7.05 10.56 8.02
CA HIS A 87 6.49 11.27 9.18
C HIS A 87 7.15 10.83 10.49
N GLY A 88 7.37 9.53 10.67
CA GLY A 88 8.12 9.01 11.81
C GLY A 88 9.56 9.53 11.85
N LEU A 89 10.29 9.45 10.72
CA LEU A 89 11.65 9.96 10.59
C LEU A 89 11.79 11.46 10.87
N ARG A 90 10.75 12.24 10.58
CA ARG A 90 10.73 13.70 10.77
C ARG A 90 10.14 14.15 12.12
N GLY A 91 9.85 13.20 13.02
CA GLY A 91 9.33 13.50 14.36
C GLY A 91 7.87 13.97 14.41
N TYR A 92 7.09 13.78 13.35
CA TYR A 92 5.66 14.17 13.37
C TYR A 92 4.85 13.37 14.39
N TYR A 93 5.29 12.17 14.74
CA TYR A 93 4.64 11.33 15.74
C TYR A 93 5.16 11.53 17.17
N ASP A 94 6.13 12.43 17.36
CA ASP A 94 6.69 12.68 18.68
C ASP A 94 5.67 13.30 19.63
N GLY A 95 5.66 12.82 20.87
CA GLY A 95 4.79 13.30 21.91
C GLY A 95 3.31 12.95 21.75
N ILE A 96 2.99 11.95 20.94
CA ILE A 96 1.64 11.40 20.81
C ILE A 96 1.40 10.40 21.94
N ASP A 97 0.25 10.51 22.62
CA ASP A 97 -0.15 9.60 23.69
C ASP A 97 -0.80 8.30 23.18
N ALA A 98 -1.60 8.40 22.13
CA ALA A 98 -2.26 7.28 21.48
C ALA A 98 -2.67 7.63 20.05
N MET A 99 -2.72 6.64 19.17
CA MET A 99 -3.11 6.79 17.76
C MET A 99 -4.27 5.86 17.42
N VAL A 100 -5.22 6.38 16.61
CA VAL A 100 -6.28 5.57 16.00
C VAL A 100 -6.05 5.56 14.50
N SER A 101 -5.81 4.37 13.96
CA SER A 101 -5.68 4.13 12.52
C SER A 101 -6.90 3.38 12.03
N PHE A 102 -7.54 3.89 10.99
CA PHE A 102 -8.77 3.32 10.42
C PHE A 102 -8.52 2.81 9.01
N HIS A 103 -9.20 1.72 8.63
CA HIS A 103 -9.28 1.27 7.24
C HIS A 103 -10.63 0.62 6.94
N PRO A 104 -11.33 1.01 5.87
CA PRO A 104 -12.44 0.24 5.33
C PRO A 104 -11.90 -1.11 4.82
N PHE A 105 -12.40 -2.22 5.35
CA PHE A 105 -11.79 -3.52 5.10
C PHE A 105 -12.77 -4.52 4.48
N TYR A 106 -12.23 -5.49 3.74
CA TYR A 106 -13.02 -6.44 2.97
C TYR A 106 -12.62 -7.90 3.18
N MET A 107 -11.61 -8.16 3.99
CA MET A 107 -11.13 -9.51 4.25
C MET A 107 -11.70 -10.04 5.57
N LEU A 108 -12.45 -11.11 5.47
CA LEU A 108 -12.91 -11.85 6.66
C LEU A 108 -11.69 -12.55 7.32
N PRO A 109 -11.65 -12.63 8.65
CA PRO A 109 -12.66 -12.20 9.63
C PRO A 109 -12.53 -10.74 10.10
N LEU A 110 -11.67 -9.92 9.50
CA LEU A 110 -11.31 -8.58 9.98
C LEU A 110 -12.27 -7.48 9.49
N CYS A 111 -13.57 -7.74 9.50
CA CYS A 111 -14.60 -6.76 9.19
C CYS A 111 -15.34 -6.35 10.47
N ASN A 112 -15.52 -5.04 10.70
CA ASN A 112 -16.19 -4.47 11.88
C ASN A 112 -15.58 -4.97 13.20
N THR A 113 -14.28 -4.76 13.36
CA THR A 113 -13.49 -5.18 14.51
C THR A 113 -12.24 -4.31 14.65
N THR A 114 -11.44 -4.57 15.68
CA THR A 114 -10.08 -4.04 15.83
C THR A 114 -9.07 -5.18 15.74
N ARG A 115 -7.85 -4.88 15.32
CA ARG A 115 -6.74 -5.84 15.40
C ARG A 115 -6.40 -6.11 16.85
N TRP A 116 -6.09 -7.40 17.15
CA TRP A 116 -5.74 -7.84 18.49
C TRP A 116 -4.23 -8.13 18.60
N ASP A 117 -3.76 -9.33 18.31
CA ASP A 117 -2.35 -9.72 18.38
C ASP A 117 -1.65 -9.77 17.02
N THR A 118 -2.29 -10.37 16.04
CA THR A 118 -1.70 -10.53 14.71
C THR A 118 -1.82 -9.24 13.92
N HIS A 119 -0.78 -8.41 13.95
CA HIS A 119 -0.68 -7.22 13.12
C HIS A 119 -0.08 -7.52 11.74
N CYS A 120 0.04 -6.49 10.88
CA CYS A 120 0.73 -6.62 9.60
C CYS A 120 2.24 -6.80 9.81
N GLY A 121 2.87 -7.55 8.91
CA GLY A 121 4.30 -7.80 8.88
C GLY A 121 5.09 -6.66 8.26
N ALA A 122 6.39 -6.90 8.09
CA ALA A 122 7.30 -5.98 7.44
C ALA A 122 6.95 -5.81 5.95
N TYR A 123 7.12 -4.60 5.46
CA TYR A 123 7.07 -4.25 4.05
C TYR A 123 8.34 -3.54 3.64
N CYS A 124 8.91 -3.94 2.51
CA CYS A 124 10.05 -3.30 1.91
C CYS A 124 9.79 -3.04 0.43
N SER A 125 10.25 -1.91 -0.07
CA SER A 125 10.19 -1.57 -1.48
C SER A 125 11.43 -0.81 -1.89
N ARG A 126 12.08 -1.27 -2.98
CA ARG A 126 13.34 -0.71 -3.46
C ARG A 126 13.37 -0.66 -4.98
N ILE A 127 13.84 0.47 -5.50
CA ILE A 127 14.04 0.67 -6.93
C ILE A 127 15.51 0.40 -7.25
N TYR A 128 15.72 -0.39 -8.29
CA TYR A 128 17.01 -0.66 -8.91
C TYR A 128 17.04 0.03 -10.26
N SER A 129 17.93 1.02 -10.38
CA SER A 129 18.13 1.78 -11.61
C SER A 129 19.44 1.36 -12.23
N PHE A 130 19.39 0.78 -13.41
CA PHE A 130 20.56 0.41 -14.21
C PHE A 130 20.87 1.55 -15.16
N ILE A 131 22.12 1.99 -15.17
CA ILE A 131 22.59 3.11 -15.96
C ILE A 131 23.83 2.66 -16.73
N CYS A 132 23.75 2.79 -18.04
CA CYS A 132 24.83 2.52 -18.97
C CYS A 132 25.50 3.85 -19.32
N ASP A 133 26.54 4.22 -18.55
CA ASP A 133 27.22 5.50 -18.71
C ASP A 133 28.22 5.48 -19.90
N GLU A 134 28.82 4.31 -20.16
CA GLU A 134 29.90 4.13 -21.15
C GLU A 134 29.58 2.95 -22.09
N PRO A 135 28.62 3.13 -23.00
CA PRO A 135 28.22 2.05 -23.92
C PRO A 135 29.33 1.56 -24.84
N GLU A 136 30.38 2.35 -25.04
CA GLU A 136 31.52 2.03 -25.90
C GLU A 136 32.49 1.02 -25.25
N THR A 137 32.45 0.83 -23.95
CA THR A 137 33.41 -0.03 -23.23
C THR A 137 33.16 -1.52 -23.39
N TRP A 138 32.06 -1.91 -24.04
CA TRP A 138 31.68 -3.31 -24.16
C TRP A 138 32.65 -4.16 -24.97
N SER A 139 33.21 -3.62 -26.04
CA SER A 139 34.08 -4.39 -26.93
C SER A 139 35.28 -3.60 -27.43
N ALA A 140 36.47 -4.07 -27.11
CA ALA A 140 37.72 -3.50 -27.65
C ALA A 140 37.81 -3.65 -29.17
N ALA A 141 37.14 -4.62 -29.78
CA ALA A 141 37.14 -4.85 -31.22
C ALA A 141 36.43 -3.71 -32.00
N ALA A 142 35.62 -2.90 -31.34
CA ALA A 142 34.97 -1.77 -31.98
C ALA A 142 35.93 -0.60 -32.22
N HIS A 143 37.06 -0.54 -31.53
CA HIS A 143 38.03 0.55 -31.61
C HIS A 143 39.03 0.41 -32.78
N ASP A 144 39.21 -0.80 -33.30
CA ASP A 144 40.19 -1.09 -34.36
C ASP A 144 39.58 -1.12 -35.77
N SER A 145 38.29 -0.87 -35.91
CA SER A 145 37.62 -0.88 -37.22
C SER A 145 37.77 0.45 -37.92
N PRO A 146 38.32 0.50 -39.15
CA PRO A 146 38.38 1.73 -39.91
C PRO A 146 37.03 2.17 -40.51
N ILE A 147 35.99 1.35 -40.35
CA ILE A 147 34.63 1.62 -40.82
C ILE A 147 33.81 2.12 -39.65
N ALA A 148 33.11 3.24 -39.81
CA ALA A 148 32.21 3.76 -38.78
C ALA A 148 31.24 2.67 -38.31
N ALA A 149 31.36 2.34 -37.05
CA ALA A 149 30.80 1.12 -36.45
C ALA A 149 29.26 1.10 -36.28
N ALA A 150 28.57 2.13 -36.77
CA ALA A 150 27.14 2.34 -36.46
C ALA A 150 26.21 1.18 -36.81
N HIS A 151 26.54 0.37 -37.81
CA HIS A 151 25.70 -0.76 -38.24
C HIS A 151 26.38 -2.13 -38.23
N SER A 152 27.66 -2.21 -37.95
CA SER A 152 28.43 -3.47 -38.04
C SER A 152 29.17 -3.86 -36.78
N ALA A 153 29.26 -2.98 -35.76
CA ALA A 153 29.91 -3.29 -34.50
C ALA A 153 28.97 -3.92 -33.46
N ALA A 154 29.52 -4.76 -32.63
CA ALA A 154 28.83 -5.22 -31.43
C ALA A 154 28.51 -4.02 -30.53
N ARG A 155 27.28 -3.91 -30.09
CA ARG A 155 26.84 -2.87 -29.14
C ARG A 155 27.03 -3.33 -27.71
N ALA A 156 27.16 -2.36 -26.81
CA ALA A 156 26.99 -2.61 -25.41
C ALA A 156 25.59 -3.21 -25.14
N PRO A 157 25.46 -4.12 -24.16
CA PRO A 157 24.16 -4.71 -23.82
C PRO A 157 23.13 -3.67 -23.41
N GLY A 158 23.56 -2.59 -22.73
CA GLY A 158 22.66 -1.53 -22.26
C GLY A 158 21.90 -1.86 -20.97
N ALA A 159 21.25 -0.84 -20.44
CA ALA A 159 20.58 -0.93 -19.14
C ALA A 159 19.37 -1.88 -19.13
N ASN A 160 18.71 -2.05 -20.28
CA ASN A 160 17.59 -2.99 -20.42
C ASN A 160 18.04 -4.45 -20.25
N VAL A 161 19.24 -4.81 -20.72
CA VAL A 161 19.80 -6.16 -20.52
C VAL A 161 20.06 -6.39 -19.03
N ALA A 162 20.63 -5.41 -18.32
CA ALA A 162 20.81 -5.49 -16.86
C ALA A 162 19.47 -5.72 -16.14
N LEU A 163 18.44 -4.97 -16.50
CA LEU A 163 17.11 -5.12 -15.92
C LEU A 163 16.56 -6.53 -16.13
N PHE A 164 16.55 -7.03 -17.36
CA PHE A 164 16.01 -8.37 -17.66
C PHE A 164 16.86 -9.47 -17.04
N THR A 165 18.17 -9.28 -16.95
CA THR A 165 19.08 -10.19 -16.24
C THR A 165 18.74 -10.25 -14.74
N MET A 166 18.58 -9.11 -14.08
CA MET A 166 18.14 -9.08 -12.67
C MET A 166 16.78 -9.74 -12.48
N TYR A 167 15.83 -9.47 -13.37
CA TYR A 167 14.52 -10.11 -13.34
C TYR A 167 14.65 -11.64 -13.42
N ALA A 168 15.41 -12.15 -14.38
CA ALA A 168 15.63 -13.59 -14.58
C ALA A 168 16.35 -14.22 -13.37
N LEU A 169 17.43 -13.61 -12.87
CA LEU A 169 18.13 -14.05 -11.68
C LEU A 169 17.21 -14.11 -10.46
N THR A 170 16.36 -13.09 -10.29
CA THR A 170 15.43 -13.05 -9.16
C THR A 170 14.39 -14.15 -9.26
N LYS A 171 13.84 -14.42 -10.45
CA LYS A 171 12.92 -15.57 -10.65
C LYS A 171 13.61 -16.91 -10.35
N ALA A 172 14.85 -17.07 -10.77
CA ALA A 172 15.62 -18.29 -10.51
C ALA A 172 16.00 -18.48 -9.04
N THR A 173 16.19 -17.39 -8.30
CA THR A 173 16.61 -17.42 -6.88
C THR A 173 15.46 -17.26 -5.88
N THR A 174 14.23 -17.06 -6.33
CA THR A 174 13.06 -16.82 -5.44
C THR A 174 12.86 -17.94 -4.43
N GLU A 175 12.97 -19.20 -4.86
CA GLU A 175 12.82 -20.37 -3.96
C GLU A 175 13.95 -20.47 -2.93
N SER A 176 15.12 -19.90 -3.23
CA SER A 176 16.29 -19.92 -2.35
C SER A 176 16.29 -18.79 -1.32
N MET A 177 15.42 -17.76 -1.48
CA MET A 177 15.38 -16.60 -0.58
C MET A 177 14.90 -17.00 0.82
N LEU A 178 13.77 -17.72 0.87
CA LEU A 178 13.15 -18.21 2.09
C LEU A 178 12.50 -19.58 1.81
N ALA A 179 13.33 -20.58 1.58
CA ALA A 179 12.88 -21.93 1.25
C ALA A 179 11.96 -22.46 2.36
N HIS A 180 10.85 -23.06 1.97
CA HIS A 180 9.88 -23.75 2.85
C HIS A 180 9.16 -22.90 3.89
N THR A 181 9.35 -21.58 3.90
CA THR A 181 8.59 -20.67 4.76
C THR A 181 7.48 -19.99 3.96
N GLY A 182 6.23 -20.20 4.34
CA GLY A 182 5.10 -19.44 3.80
C GLY A 182 5.03 -18.02 4.36
N GLY A 183 3.97 -17.30 4.03
CA GLY A 183 3.64 -16.02 4.64
C GLY A 183 4.41 -14.80 4.09
N TRP A 184 5.24 -14.96 3.07
CA TRP A 184 5.94 -13.88 2.41
C TRP A 184 5.54 -13.73 0.94
N SER A 185 5.81 -12.59 0.36
CA SER A 185 5.58 -12.34 -1.08
C SER A 185 6.61 -11.38 -1.64
N LEU A 186 6.92 -11.56 -2.92
CA LEU A 186 7.78 -10.68 -3.71
C LEU A 186 7.03 -10.30 -4.99
N ASN A 187 6.98 -9.00 -5.27
CA ASN A 187 6.34 -8.46 -6.46
C ASN A 187 7.31 -7.51 -7.17
N GLU A 188 7.21 -7.46 -8.47
CA GLU A 188 7.99 -6.56 -9.31
C GLU A 188 7.12 -5.62 -10.13
N ALA A 189 7.66 -4.42 -10.40
CA ALA A 189 7.12 -3.48 -11.36
C ALA A 189 8.25 -2.91 -12.20
N ILE A 190 8.19 -3.14 -13.52
CA ILE A 190 9.10 -2.50 -14.45
C ILE A 190 8.64 -1.06 -14.64
N LEU A 191 9.45 -0.09 -14.22
CA LEU A 191 9.15 1.34 -14.32
C LEU A 191 9.51 1.88 -15.70
N THR A 192 10.70 1.48 -16.21
CA THR A 192 11.11 1.69 -17.59
C THR A 192 12.03 0.57 -18.02
N ALA A 193 11.80 0.04 -19.22
CA ALA A 193 12.64 -1.02 -19.80
C ALA A 193 13.79 -0.46 -20.63
N GLY A 194 13.97 0.85 -20.64
CA GLY A 194 14.94 1.57 -21.43
C GLY A 194 14.31 2.30 -22.60
N GLN A 195 14.96 3.36 -23.01
CA GLN A 195 14.65 4.12 -24.23
C GLN A 195 15.84 4.08 -25.17
N ALA A 196 15.58 3.79 -26.41
CA ALA A 196 16.52 3.96 -27.50
C ALA A 196 15.80 4.64 -28.65
N THR A 197 16.49 5.56 -29.33
CA THR A 197 15.95 6.26 -30.49
C THR A 197 16.18 5.48 -31.79
N ALA A 198 17.03 4.46 -31.74
CA ALA A 198 17.34 3.58 -32.85
C ALA A 198 17.67 2.17 -32.32
N ASP A 199 17.53 1.16 -33.17
CA ASP A 199 17.78 -0.25 -32.87
C ASP A 199 19.24 -0.57 -32.56
N ASN A 200 20.15 0.27 -32.99
CA ASN A 200 21.59 0.14 -32.79
C ASN A 200 22.15 0.95 -31.61
N LEU A 201 21.31 1.59 -30.80
CA LEU A 201 21.72 2.31 -29.60
C LEU A 201 21.38 1.52 -28.33
N PRO A 202 22.31 1.37 -27.39
CA PRO A 202 22.00 0.74 -26.12
C PRO A 202 21.08 1.64 -25.27
N ALA A 203 20.20 1.04 -24.49
CA ALA A 203 19.41 1.80 -23.54
C ALA A 203 20.29 2.30 -22.39
N GLN A 204 20.25 3.62 -22.13
CA GLN A 204 21.06 4.22 -21.06
C GLN A 204 20.48 4.03 -19.68
N LEU A 205 19.15 3.92 -19.58
CA LEU A 205 18.44 3.79 -18.30
C LEU A 205 17.39 2.71 -18.38
N ALA A 206 17.35 1.84 -17.37
CA ALA A 206 16.23 0.96 -17.09
C ALA A 206 16.00 0.86 -15.58
N GLN A 207 14.74 0.71 -15.17
CA GLN A 207 14.37 0.73 -13.76
C GLN A 207 13.36 -0.35 -13.43
N LEU A 208 13.62 -1.04 -12.33
CA LEU A 208 12.81 -2.11 -11.80
C LEU A 208 12.57 -1.86 -10.30
N ASN A 209 11.33 -1.86 -9.87
CA ASN A 209 10.97 -1.83 -8.47
C ASN A 209 10.64 -3.24 -7.99
N TYR A 210 11.24 -3.65 -6.89
CA TYR A 210 10.81 -4.80 -6.12
C TYR A 210 10.12 -4.33 -4.84
N ALA A 211 8.99 -4.95 -4.53
CA ALA A 211 8.28 -4.80 -3.27
C ALA A 211 8.04 -6.17 -2.65
N TRP A 212 8.43 -6.34 -1.40
CA TRP A 212 8.26 -7.62 -0.71
C TRP A 212 7.70 -7.44 0.70
N ARG A 213 7.06 -8.50 1.15
CA ARG A 213 6.41 -8.60 2.45
C ARG A 213 6.90 -9.83 3.15
N ALA A 214 7.13 -9.71 4.45
CA ALA A 214 7.51 -10.83 5.30
C ALA A 214 6.92 -10.67 6.70
N PRO A 215 6.60 -11.76 7.39
CA PRO A 215 6.13 -11.70 8.77
C PRO A 215 7.09 -10.99 9.71
N GLU A 216 8.39 -11.12 9.45
CA GLU A 216 9.45 -10.57 10.29
C GLU A 216 10.47 -9.76 9.47
N ILE A 217 11.09 -8.77 10.12
CA ILE A 217 12.09 -7.91 9.46
C ILE A 217 13.33 -8.71 9.00
N ARG A 218 13.78 -9.70 9.78
CA ARG A 218 14.92 -10.56 9.40
C ARG A 218 14.67 -11.34 8.12
N MET A 219 13.45 -11.82 7.92
CA MET A 219 13.06 -12.47 6.67
C MET A 219 13.10 -11.49 5.50
N ALA A 220 12.63 -10.26 5.73
CA ALA A 220 12.69 -9.21 4.73
C ALA A 220 14.14 -8.84 4.37
N ASP A 221 15.05 -8.85 5.32
CA ASP A 221 16.48 -8.58 5.11
C ASP A 221 17.16 -9.70 4.32
N SER A 222 16.82 -10.97 4.57
CA SER A 222 17.32 -12.08 3.75
C SER A 222 16.91 -11.98 2.28
N ILE A 223 15.68 -11.54 2.02
CA ILE A 223 15.22 -11.27 0.64
C ILE A 223 16.04 -10.14 0.03
N LEU A 224 16.26 -9.04 0.78
CA LEU A 224 17.04 -7.90 0.34
C LEU A 224 18.47 -8.29 -0.10
N GLU A 225 19.14 -9.13 0.67
CA GLU A 225 20.51 -9.59 0.37
C GLU A 225 20.57 -10.29 -1.00
N VAL A 226 19.58 -11.12 -1.31
CA VAL A 226 19.53 -11.82 -2.60
C VAL A 226 19.21 -10.85 -3.73
N LEU A 227 18.26 -9.93 -3.53
CA LEU A 227 17.92 -8.92 -4.53
C LEU A 227 19.11 -8.01 -4.85
N ASP A 228 19.80 -7.55 -3.83
CA ASP A 228 20.98 -6.68 -3.99
C ASP A 228 22.12 -7.39 -4.74
N ARG A 229 22.38 -8.65 -4.42
CA ARG A 229 23.35 -9.48 -5.12
C ARG A 229 22.96 -9.69 -6.59
N ASN A 230 21.71 -10.00 -6.85
CA ASN A 230 21.23 -10.18 -8.22
C ASN A 230 21.37 -8.89 -9.03
N ALA A 231 21.12 -7.72 -8.41
CA ALA A 231 21.29 -6.42 -9.05
C ALA A 231 22.75 -6.15 -9.42
N ASP A 232 23.68 -6.42 -8.49
CA ASP A 232 25.11 -6.21 -8.72
C ASP A 232 25.66 -7.10 -9.83
N HIS A 233 25.25 -8.38 -9.85
CA HIS A 233 25.65 -9.31 -10.92
C HIS A 233 25.04 -8.91 -12.27
N ALA A 234 23.79 -8.51 -12.30
CA ALA A 234 23.12 -8.06 -13.52
C ALA A 234 23.78 -6.79 -14.09
N ALA A 235 24.15 -5.85 -13.23
CA ALA A 235 24.87 -4.64 -13.62
C ALA A 235 26.25 -4.98 -14.20
N ALA A 236 27.01 -5.86 -13.55
CA ALA A 236 28.32 -6.27 -14.01
C ALA A 236 28.28 -6.96 -15.38
N VAL A 237 27.33 -7.86 -15.60
CA VAL A 237 27.17 -8.57 -16.91
C VAL A 237 26.83 -7.59 -18.03
N ALA A 238 26.10 -6.54 -17.75
CA ALA A 238 25.65 -5.56 -18.76
C ALA A 238 26.53 -4.31 -18.84
N HIS A 239 27.66 -4.28 -18.15
CA HIS A 239 28.57 -3.11 -18.05
C HIS A 239 27.83 -1.83 -17.63
N CYS A 240 26.88 -1.97 -16.70
CA CYS A 240 26.13 -0.89 -16.12
C CYS A 240 26.53 -0.66 -14.67
N ARG A 241 26.30 0.52 -14.15
CA ARG A 241 26.19 0.72 -12.71
C ARG A 241 24.75 0.55 -12.26
N VAL A 242 24.55 0.17 -11.00
CA VAL A 242 23.24 0.08 -10.40
C VAL A 242 23.10 1.06 -9.25
N VAL A 243 22.02 1.84 -9.25
CA VAL A 243 21.61 2.71 -8.16
C VAL A 243 20.44 2.07 -7.44
N LYS A 244 20.60 1.87 -6.13
CA LYS A 244 19.61 1.19 -5.26
C LYS A 244 18.97 2.24 -4.36
N ARG A 245 17.66 2.50 -4.56
CA ARG A 245 16.92 3.53 -3.79
C ARG A 245 15.75 2.93 -3.07
N TRP A 246 15.65 3.20 -1.78
CA TRP A 246 14.49 2.83 -0.99
C TRP A 246 13.26 3.64 -1.40
N VAL A 247 12.11 2.97 -1.43
CA VAL A 247 10.79 3.58 -1.48
C VAL A 247 10.16 3.52 -0.09
N SER A 248 10.25 2.34 0.55
CA SER A 248 9.72 2.12 1.90
C SER A 248 10.43 0.95 2.57
N ARG A 249 10.50 0.99 3.91
CA ARG A 249 10.97 -0.11 4.74
C ARG A 249 10.32 0.02 6.12
N THR A 250 9.38 -0.86 6.43
CA THR A 250 8.61 -0.83 7.69
C THR A 250 8.84 -2.08 8.52
N ARG A 251 8.63 -1.96 9.83
CA ARG A 251 8.64 -3.08 10.78
C ARG A 251 7.29 -3.79 10.78
N PRO A 252 7.20 -5.00 11.35
CA PRO A 252 5.93 -5.57 11.78
C PRO A 252 5.26 -4.69 12.84
N GLY A 253 3.91 -4.69 12.87
CA GLY A 253 3.16 -3.86 13.80
C GLY A 253 3.22 -4.34 15.25
N VAL A 254 3.09 -3.40 16.16
CA VAL A 254 3.00 -3.62 17.61
C VAL A 254 1.54 -3.57 18.04
N ALA A 255 1.08 -4.61 18.75
CA ALA A 255 -0.28 -4.66 19.29
C ALA A 255 -0.44 -3.73 20.51
N ASN A 256 -1.69 -3.26 20.73
CA ASN A 256 -2.10 -2.62 21.96
C ASN A 256 -3.53 -3.03 22.31
N HIS A 257 -3.66 -3.95 23.26
CA HIS A 257 -4.95 -4.53 23.65
C HIS A 257 -5.85 -3.51 24.34
N VAL A 258 -5.27 -2.61 25.13
CA VAL A 258 -6.04 -1.57 25.81
C VAL A 258 -6.76 -0.68 24.80
N LEU A 259 -6.07 -0.22 23.77
CA LEU A 259 -6.69 0.58 22.71
C LEU A 259 -7.62 -0.25 21.82
N ALA A 260 -7.28 -1.50 21.55
CA ALA A 260 -8.11 -2.39 20.73
C ALA A 260 -9.47 -2.64 21.41
N ALA A 261 -9.48 -2.94 22.71
CA ALA A 261 -10.70 -3.12 23.48
C ALA A 261 -11.53 -1.83 23.55
N LEU A 262 -10.91 -0.72 23.95
CA LEU A 262 -11.58 0.58 24.04
C LEU A 262 -12.25 0.98 22.70
N THR A 263 -11.53 0.81 21.60
CA THR A 263 -12.05 1.17 20.29
C THR A 263 -13.17 0.23 19.85
N TYR A 264 -13.06 -1.06 20.17
CA TYR A 264 -14.13 -2.01 19.90
C TYR A 264 -15.40 -1.73 20.71
N ASP A 265 -15.27 -1.36 21.99
CA ASP A 265 -16.42 -0.96 22.82
C ASP A 265 -17.18 0.22 22.19
N ASN A 266 -16.45 1.20 21.69
CA ASN A 266 -17.05 2.32 20.95
C ASN A 266 -17.69 1.87 19.63
N LEU A 267 -17.07 0.93 18.89
CA LEU A 267 -17.66 0.36 17.71
C LEU A 267 -18.94 -0.42 18.03
N ALA A 268 -18.95 -1.19 19.11
CA ALA A 268 -20.11 -1.94 19.54
C ALA A 268 -21.28 -1.02 19.93
N ALA A 269 -20.99 0.11 20.58
CA ALA A 269 -21.99 1.14 20.90
C ALA A 269 -22.57 1.81 19.65
N VAL A 270 -21.77 2.02 18.61
CA VAL A 270 -22.21 2.59 17.31
C VAL A 270 -22.96 1.58 16.46
N GLY A 271 -22.52 0.32 16.48
CA GLY A 271 -22.98 -0.77 15.63
C GLY A 271 -22.29 -0.78 14.24
N PRO A 272 -22.44 -1.89 13.48
CA PRO A 272 -21.86 -2.04 12.15
C PRO A 272 -22.58 -1.18 11.11
N PRO A 273 -22.01 -0.98 9.90
CA PRO A 273 -22.68 -0.34 8.78
C PRO A 273 -24.02 -1.01 8.46
N ARG A 274 -25.00 -0.22 8.00
CA ARG A 274 -26.32 -0.71 7.54
C ARG A 274 -26.64 -0.14 6.18
N TYR A 275 -26.98 -1.02 5.25
CA TYR A 275 -27.26 -0.65 3.87
C TYR A 275 -28.76 -0.47 3.64
N GLY A 276 -29.18 0.77 3.44
CA GLY A 276 -30.57 1.14 3.22
C GLY A 276 -31.07 0.84 1.80
N PRO A 277 -32.37 1.12 1.51
CA PRO A 277 -33.01 0.79 0.24
C PRO A 277 -32.29 1.35 -0.99
N LYS A 278 -31.70 2.55 -0.90
CA LYS A 278 -30.93 3.15 -2.01
C LYS A 278 -29.67 2.36 -2.34
N ALA A 279 -28.94 1.91 -1.32
CA ALA A 279 -27.76 1.07 -1.50
C ALA A 279 -28.15 -0.29 -2.11
N ILE A 280 -29.20 -0.90 -1.62
CA ILE A 280 -29.75 -2.16 -2.14
C ILE A 280 -30.11 -2.02 -3.62
N ALA A 281 -30.81 -0.95 -4.01
CA ALA A 281 -31.22 -0.71 -5.39
C ALA A 281 -29.99 -0.57 -6.33
N LEU A 282 -28.94 0.15 -5.91
CA LEU A 282 -27.69 0.30 -6.67
C LEU A 282 -26.93 -1.04 -6.79
N ALA A 283 -26.87 -1.81 -5.71
CA ALA A 283 -26.26 -3.14 -5.72
C ALA A 283 -26.99 -4.10 -6.69
N GLN A 284 -28.33 -4.07 -6.68
CA GLN A 284 -29.16 -4.82 -7.62
C GLN A 284 -29.01 -4.36 -9.08
N GLU A 285 -28.79 -3.06 -9.30
CA GLU A 285 -28.49 -2.53 -10.62
C GLU A 285 -27.13 -3.05 -11.13
N ILE A 286 -26.11 -3.08 -10.27
CA ILE A 286 -24.80 -3.70 -10.60
C ILE A 286 -24.99 -5.17 -10.99
N GLN A 287 -25.79 -5.92 -10.24
CA GLN A 287 -26.09 -7.32 -10.56
C GLN A 287 -26.75 -7.46 -11.94
N ARG A 288 -27.79 -6.65 -12.23
CA ARG A 288 -28.43 -6.64 -13.56
C ARG A 288 -27.45 -6.28 -14.68
N ASN A 289 -26.58 -5.30 -14.47
CA ASN A 289 -25.55 -4.90 -15.45
C ASN A 289 -24.52 -6.01 -15.73
N LEU A 290 -24.40 -6.97 -14.82
CA LEU A 290 -23.58 -8.18 -14.98
C LEU A 290 -24.35 -9.38 -15.55
N GLY A 291 -25.64 -9.20 -15.91
CA GLY A 291 -26.50 -10.28 -16.37
C GLY A 291 -26.96 -11.24 -15.27
N LEU A 292 -26.89 -10.81 -14.00
CA LEU A 292 -27.30 -11.62 -12.85
C LEU A 292 -28.72 -11.26 -12.40
N ALA A 293 -29.44 -12.25 -11.87
CA ALA A 293 -30.67 -11.98 -11.16
C ALA A 293 -30.42 -11.15 -9.90
N PRO A 294 -31.15 -10.05 -9.66
CA PRO A 294 -30.98 -9.23 -8.50
C PRO A 294 -31.36 -9.96 -7.21
N MET A 295 -30.50 -9.94 -6.22
CA MET A 295 -30.75 -10.54 -4.91
C MET A 295 -31.56 -9.61 -4.01
N ALA A 296 -32.51 -10.14 -3.24
CA ALA A 296 -33.28 -9.36 -2.26
C ALA A 296 -32.36 -8.75 -1.17
N ARG A 297 -31.31 -9.47 -0.77
CA ARG A 297 -30.24 -9.02 0.13
C ARG A 297 -28.90 -9.14 -0.60
N PRO A 298 -28.51 -8.10 -1.35
CA PRO A 298 -27.33 -8.19 -2.20
C PRO A 298 -26.00 -8.07 -1.44
N PHE A 299 -25.98 -7.45 -0.25
CA PHE A 299 -24.76 -7.29 0.53
C PHE A 299 -24.42 -8.56 1.33
N LEU A 300 -23.11 -8.79 1.50
CA LEU A 300 -22.62 -9.88 2.31
C LEU A 300 -22.99 -9.65 3.78
N PRO A 301 -23.63 -10.61 4.47
CA PRO A 301 -24.08 -10.43 5.87
C PRO A 301 -22.96 -9.95 6.81
N ALA A 302 -21.75 -10.48 6.66
CA ALA A 302 -20.58 -10.08 7.47
C ALA A 302 -20.26 -8.58 7.41
N CYS A 303 -20.74 -7.84 6.40
CA CYS A 303 -20.57 -6.38 6.36
C CYS A 303 -21.46 -5.66 7.38
N GLU A 304 -22.52 -6.30 7.85
CA GLU A 304 -23.49 -5.76 8.80
C GLU A 304 -23.44 -6.43 10.18
N GLU A 305 -22.36 -7.15 10.47
CA GLU A 305 -22.14 -7.87 11.72
C GLU A 305 -20.87 -7.38 12.42
N LEU A 306 -20.87 -7.37 13.75
CA LEU A 306 -19.71 -7.11 14.57
C LEU A 306 -19.00 -8.45 14.88
N ILE A 307 -17.69 -8.40 14.98
CA ILE A 307 -16.87 -9.54 15.43
C ILE A 307 -15.96 -9.04 16.55
N GLU A 308 -16.02 -9.69 17.70
CA GLU A 308 -15.11 -9.37 18.80
C GLU A 308 -13.64 -9.58 18.39
N PRO A 309 -12.71 -8.70 18.81
CA PRO A 309 -11.32 -8.75 18.39
C PRO A 309 -10.65 -10.09 18.61
N GLN A 310 -10.87 -10.73 19.78
CA GLN A 310 -10.29 -12.03 20.10
C GLN A 310 -10.89 -13.15 19.26
N VAL A 311 -12.19 -13.06 18.90
CA VAL A 311 -12.84 -14.02 17.99
C VAL A 311 -12.29 -13.87 16.57
N ALA A 312 -12.11 -12.62 16.12
CA ALA A 312 -11.49 -12.34 14.82
C ALA A 312 -10.05 -12.85 14.78
N GLU A 313 -9.28 -12.63 15.83
CA GLU A 313 -7.91 -13.13 16.00
C GLU A 313 -7.87 -14.67 15.93
N GLY A 314 -8.73 -15.37 16.68
CA GLY A 314 -8.81 -16.82 16.65
C GLY A 314 -9.04 -17.37 15.24
N ARG A 315 -10.03 -16.81 14.51
CA ARG A 315 -10.31 -17.20 13.12
C ARG A 315 -9.16 -16.88 12.14
N LEU A 316 -8.42 -15.81 12.40
CA LEU A 316 -7.24 -15.47 11.60
C LEU A 316 -6.10 -16.47 11.87
N ARG A 317 -5.89 -16.82 13.13
CA ARG A 317 -4.86 -17.79 13.55
C ARG A 317 -5.10 -19.18 12.97
N GLU A 318 -6.33 -19.61 12.80
CA GLU A 318 -6.69 -20.88 12.14
C GLU A 318 -6.17 -20.97 10.68
N GLN A 319 -5.96 -19.82 10.03
CA GLN A 319 -5.50 -19.74 8.65
C GLN A 319 -3.97 -19.57 8.51
N MET A 320 -3.25 -19.53 9.63
CA MET A 320 -1.83 -19.23 9.68
C MET A 320 -1.02 -20.35 10.34
N PRO A 321 0.20 -20.62 9.88
CA PRO A 321 1.13 -21.49 10.59
C PRO A 321 1.38 -20.95 12.02
N ALA A 322 1.59 -21.85 12.98
CA ALA A 322 1.79 -21.46 14.39
C ALA A 322 2.98 -20.51 14.60
N TRP A 323 4.04 -20.64 13.80
CA TRP A 323 5.24 -19.80 13.86
C TRP A 323 5.04 -18.37 13.33
N GLN A 324 4.05 -18.16 12.46
CA GLN A 324 3.83 -16.87 11.80
C GLN A 324 3.08 -15.92 12.74
N THR A 325 3.75 -14.87 13.21
CA THR A 325 3.20 -13.91 14.18
C THR A 325 2.52 -12.70 13.52
N HIS A 326 2.82 -12.44 12.25
CA HIS A 326 2.27 -11.31 11.52
C HIS A 326 1.70 -11.76 10.16
N TRP A 327 0.70 -11.03 9.66
CA TRP A 327 -0.01 -11.40 8.45
C TRP A 327 -0.21 -10.20 7.51
N THR A 328 0.05 -10.40 6.21
CA THR A 328 -0.01 -9.35 5.18
C THR A 328 0.90 -8.15 5.48
N SER A 329 0.67 -7.00 4.87
CA SER A 329 1.38 -5.76 5.17
C SER A 329 0.46 -4.56 5.02
N ASP A 330 0.72 -3.54 5.81
CA ASP A 330 0.03 -2.25 5.75
C ASP A 330 0.94 -1.21 6.44
N ASP A 331 0.97 0.02 5.98
CA ASP A 331 1.93 1.02 6.43
C ASP A 331 1.64 1.60 7.82
N TYR A 332 0.42 1.41 8.36
CA TYR A 332 0.10 1.85 9.72
C TYR A 332 1.03 1.23 10.78
N VAL A 333 1.64 0.10 10.46
CA VAL A 333 2.55 -0.61 11.38
C VAL A 333 3.70 0.26 11.84
N GLU A 334 4.18 1.18 11.01
CA GLU A 334 5.26 2.07 11.40
C GLU A 334 4.82 3.03 12.53
N MET A 335 3.58 3.53 12.52
CA MET A 335 3.04 4.37 13.59
C MET A 335 3.04 3.66 14.94
N SER A 336 2.80 2.33 14.94
CA SER A 336 2.74 1.53 16.17
C SER A 336 4.08 1.40 16.91
N TRP A 337 5.16 1.92 16.36
CA TRP A 337 6.47 1.99 17.00
C TRP A 337 6.76 3.34 17.68
N TYR A 338 5.93 4.35 17.42
CA TYR A 338 6.10 5.69 17.98
C TYR A 338 5.12 5.97 19.13
N ALA A 339 3.94 5.36 19.10
CA ALA A 339 2.93 5.50 20.16
C ALA A 339 2.00 4.27 20.18
N PRO A 340 1.30 4.03 21.32
CA PRO A 340 0.20 3.06 21.36
C PRO A 340 -0.76 3.29 20.19
N THR A 341 -0.97 2.27 19.37
CA THR A 341 -1.77 2.42 18.13
C THR A 341 -2.79 1.30 18.02
N VAL A 342 -4.05 1.67 17.73
CA VAL A 342 -5.09 0.71 17.35
C VAL A 342 -5.34 0.74 15.86
N ARG A 343 -5.59 -0.42 15.25
CA ARG A 343 -6.09 -0.56 13.89
C ARG A 343 -7.56 -0.94 13.90
N LEU A 344 -8.41 0.00 13.52
CA LEU A 344 -9.87 -0.18 13.40
C LEU A 344 -10.21 -0.58 11.96
N TYR A 345 -11.00 -1.64 11.83
CA TYR A 345 -11.57 -2.06 10.57
C TYR A 345 -13.10 -1.94 10.58
N ILE A 346 -13.62 -1.23 9.60
CA ILE A 346 -15.06 -1.18 9.31
C ILE A 346 -15.29 -1.81 7.94
N ALA A 347 -16.28 -2.66 7.82
CA ALA A 347 -16.60 -3.31 6.56
C ALA A 347 -16.86 -2.29 5.45
N ARG A 348 -16.18 -2.46 4.31
CA ARG A 348 -16.58 -1.80 3.07
C ARG A 348 -17.73 -2.60 2.44
N PRO A 349 -18.59 -1.97 1.61
CA PRO A 349 -19.70 -2.68 0.98
C PRO A 349 -19.18 -3.78 0.05
N MET A 350 -19.63 -5.01 0.30
CA MET A 350 -19.34 -6.19 -0.53
C MET A 350 -20.66 -6.89 -0.89
N LEU A 351 -20.74 -7.41 -2.12
CA LEU A 351 -21.90 -8.19 -2.54
C LEU A 351 -21.71 -9.67 -2.21
N ALA A 352 -22.80 -10.28 -1.74
CA ALA A 352 -22.89 -11.73 -1.62
C ALA A 352 -22.87 -12.36 -3.02
N VAL A 353 -22.07 -13.40 -3.20
CA VAL A 353 -21.93 -14.10 -4.48
C VAL A 353 -23.14 -15.02 -4.69
N PRO A 354 -23.91 -14.86 -5.79
CA PRO A 354 -25.02 -15.76 -6.08
C PRO A 354 -24.55 -17.21 -6.29
N PRO A 355 -25.37 -18.21 -5.97
CA PRO A 355 -25.05 -19.59 -6.26
C PRO A 355 -24.68 -19.80 -7.75
N GLY A 356 -23.59 -20.53 -7.99
CA GLY A 356 -23.11 -20.84 -9.35
C GLY A 356 -22.35 -19.70 -10.04
N TYR A 357 -22.17 -18.55 -9.40
CA TYR A 357 -21.38 -17.44 -9.94
C TYR A 357 -19.94 -17.49 -9.39
N ALA A 358 -18.93 -17.37 -10.25
CA ALA A 358 -17.53 -17.51 -9.85
C ALA A 358 -16.96 -16.36 -9.00
N GLY A 359 -17.71 -15.26 -8.88
CA GLY A 359 -17.32 -14.07 -8.12
C GLY A 359 -17.37 -12.78 -8.94
N TYR A 360 -17.58 -11.67 -8.26
CA TYR A 360 -17.68 -10.37 -8.89
C TYR A 360 -16.33 -9.89 -9.44
N PRO A 361 -16.31 -9.24 -10.63
CA PRO A 361 -15.11 -8.59 -11.11
C PRO A 361 -14.69 -7.44 -10.18
N ALA A 362 -13.39 -7.20 -10.08
CA ALA A 362 -12.80 -6.24 -9.13
C ALA A 362 -13.37 -4.81 -9.22
N TRP A 363 -13.85 -4.39 -10.40
CA TRP A 363 -14.45 -3.07 -10.56
C TRP A 363 -15.74 -2.88 -9.73
N VAL A 364 -16.43 -3.96 -9.36
CA VAL A 364 -17.66 -3.89 -8.53
C VAL A 364 -17.37 -3.32 -7.15
N SER A 365 -16.29 -3.78 -6.52
CA SER A 365 -15.86 -3.23 -5.24
C SER A 365 -15.54 -1.74 -5.33
N ASN A 366 -14.87 -1.32 -6.41
CA ASN A 366 -14.55 0.09 -6.64
C ASN A 366 -15.81 0.92 -6.91
N ALA A 367 -16.78 0.37 -7.67
CA ALA A 367 -18.05 1.02 -7.91
C ALA A 367 -18.82 1.24 -6.59
N LEU A 368 -18.93 0.21 -5.75
CA LEU A 368 -19.59 0.32 -4.45
C LEU A 368 -18.92 1.36 -3.55
N GLY A 369 -17.59 1.44 -3.55
CA GLY A 369 -16.81 2.43 -2.82
C GLY A 369 -16.96 3.87 -3.36
N GLY A 370 -17.41 4.03 -4.61
CA GLY A 370 -17.71 5.33 -5.23
C GLY A 370 -19.19 5.75 -5.19
N LEU A 371 -20.06 4.87 -4.70
CA LEU A 371 -21.51 5.13 -4.59
C LEU A 371 -21.85 5.56 -3.16
N SER A 372 -22.13 6.85 -2.95
CA SER A 372 -22.42 7.43 -1.62
C SER A 372 -23.39 6.58 -0.78
N PRO A 373 -24.57 6.12 -1.26
CA PRO A 373 -25.44 5.30 -0.44
C PRO A 373 -24.84 3.97 0.03
N CYS A 374 -23.79 3.48 -0.66
CA CYS A 374 -23.09 2.24 -0.33
C CYS A 374 -21.94 2.46 0.64
N ILE A 375 -21.12 3.52 0.45
CA ILE A 375 -19.91 3.75 1.24
C ILE A 375 -20.12 4.64 2.46
N ASP A 376 -21.08 5.58 2.43
CA ASP A 376 -21.35 6.50 3.52
C ASP A 376 -21.66 5.81 4.85
N PRO A 377 -22.37 4.67 4.92
CA PRO A 377 -22.54 3.92 6.16
C PRO A 377 -21.20 3.52 6.82
N THR A 378 -20.23 3.06 6.02
CA THR A 378 -18.88 2.72 6.49
C THR A 378 -18.18 3.94 7.06
N VAL A 379 -18.23 5.08 6.35
CA VAL A 379 -17.62 6.35 6.78
C VAL A 379 -18.25 6.86 8.07
N ALA A 380 -19.59 6.80 8.17
CA ALA A 380 -20.33 7.28 9.34
C ALA A 380 -20.02 6.43 10.59
N VAL A 381 -19.97 5.11 10.46
CA VAL A 381 -19.60 4.21 11.57
C VAL A 381 -18.16 4.47 12.00
N ALA A 382 -17.22 4.57 11.06
CA ALA A 382 -15.83 4.88 11.36
C ALA A 382 -15.69 6.21 12.10
N ALA A 383 -16.33 7.27 11.61
CA ALA A 383 -16.27 8.60 12.22
C ALA A 383 -16.79 8.61 13.64
N LYS A 384 -17.93 7.95 13.91
CA LYS A 384 -18.51 7.86 15.25
C LYS A 384 -17.63 7.05 16.21
N THR A 385 -17.12 5.91 15.75
CA THR A 385 -16.23 5.04 16.54
C THR A 385 -14.94 5.79 16.90
N ILE A 386 -14.32 6.46 15.93
CA ILE A 386 -13.11 7.25 16.15
C ILE A 386 -13.39 8.40 17.15
N ALA A 387 -14.51 9.11 16.97
CA ALA A 387 -14.86 10.20 17.87
C ALA A 387 -15.08 9.72 19.31
N GLY A 388 -15.79 8.63 19.51
CA GLY A 388 -15.98 8.02 20.83
C GLY A 388 -14.65 7.61 21.47
N THR A 389 -13.81 6.91 20.70
CA THR A 389 -12.47 6.48 21.17
C THR A 389 -11.59 7.66 21.57
N LEU A 390 -11.55 8.73 20.76
CA LEU A 390 -10.76 9.91 21.06
C LEU A 390 -11.30 10.66 22.29
N LEU A 391 -12.61 10.74 22.46
CA LEU A 391 -13.22 11.34 23.67
C LEU A 391 -12.92 10.53 24.92
N ASP A 392 -13.00 9.21 24.84
CA ASP A 392 -12.61 8.35 25.96
C ASP A 392 -11.14 8.54 26.34
N LEU A 393 -10.24 8.62 25.36
CA LEU A 393 -8.82 8.87 25.61
C LEU A 393 -8.57 10.25 26.23
N LEU A 394 -9.32 11.28 25.83
CA LEU A 394 -9.21 12.62 26.38
C LEU A 394 -9.76 12.73 27.81
N THR A 395 -10.68 11.86 28.19
CA THR A 395 -11.38 11.93 29.49
C THR A 395 -10.98 10.84 30.49
N ARG A 396 -10.25 9.81 30.03
CA ARG A 396 -9.83 8.66 30.86
C ARG A 396 -8.30 8.55 30.91
N PRO A 397 -7.61 9.33 31.70
CA PRO A 397 -6.13 9.32 31.79
C PRO A 397 -5.56 7.97 32.18
N ASP A 398 -6.28 7.19 33.00
CA ASP A 398 -5.86 5.84 33.40
C ASP A 398 -5.80 4.88 32.23
N THR A 399 -6.71 5.00 31.26
CA THR A 399 -6.69 4.19 30.03
C THR A 399 -5.48 4.54 29.16
N VAL A 400 -5.15 5.83 29.05
CA VAL A 400 -3.94 6.29 28.35
C VAL A 400 -2.69 5.74 29.04
N ALA A 401 -2.63 5.81 30.36
CA ALA A 401 -1.52 5.28 31.14
C ALA A 401 -1.35 3.76 30.95
N ALA A 402 -2.45 3.01 30.96
CA ALA A 402 -2.44 1.57 30.71
C ALA A 402 -1.97 1.23 29.28
N ALA A 403 -2.46 1.95 28.28
CA ALA A 403 -2.03 1.78 26.86
C ALA A 403 -0.54 2.06 26.70
N ARG A 404 -0.01 3.09 27.36
CA ARG A 404 1.43 3.44 27.35
C ARG A 404 2.28 2.39 28.07
N ALA A 405 1.79 1.83 29.18
CA ALA A 405 2.48 0.76 29.90
C ALA A 405 2.61 -0.50 29.01
N GLU A 406 1.52 -0.92 28.38
CA GLU A 406 1.53 -2.05 27.43
C GLU A 406 2.47 -1.76 26.24
N PHE A 407 2.44 -0.57 25.69
CA PHE A 407 3.33 -0.17 24.60
C PHE A 407 4.81 -0.26 25.03
N ALA A 408 5.15 0.27 26.21
CA ALA A 408 6.51 0.21 26.73
C ALA A 408 6.97 -1.25 26.95
N GLU A 409 6.11 -2.11 27.49
CA GLU A 409 6.41 -3.53 27.66
C GLU A 409 6.69 -4.20 26.30
N ARG A 410 5.83 -4.02 25.30
CA ARG A 410 5.94 -4.65 23.98
C ARG A 410 7.11 -4.13 23.14
N THR A 411 7.54 -2.90 23.35
CA THR A 411 8.68 -2.29 22.66
C THR A 411 10.00 -2.38 23.45
N GLY A 412 10.01 -3.09 24.58
CA GLY A 412 11.18 -3.26 25.44
C GLY A 412 11.58 -1.99 26.21
N GLY A 413 10.65 -1.07 26.43
CA GLY A 413 10.87 0.19 27.18
C GLY A 413 11.77 1.19 26.43
N ALA A 414 12.03 0.97 25.14
CA ALA A 414 12.87 1.86 24.35
C ALA A 414 12.23 3.26 24.24
N ARG A 415 12.96 4.29 24.71
CA ARG A 415 12.55 5.69 24.54
C ARG A 415 12.69 6.19 23.11
N PHE A 416 13.50 5.50 22.32
CA PHE A 416 13.77 5.83 20.94
C PHE A 416 13.89 4.55 20.13
N ILE A 417 13.09 4.45 19.09
CA ILE A 417 13.17 3.37 18.12
C ILE A 417 14.04 3.83 16.96
N ALA A 418 15.18 3.17 16.77
CA ALA A 418 16.10 3.51 15.68
C ALA A 418 15.38 3.37 14.33
N PRO A 419 15.40 4.38 13.46
CA PRO A 419 14.82 4.30 12.14
C PRO A 419 15.44 3.17 11.30
N LEU A 420 14.64 2.54 10.44
CA LEU A 420 15.13 1.54 9.50
C LEU A 420 15.83 2.14 8.27
N LEU A 421 15.60 3.41 8.02
CA LEU A 421 16.21 4.17 6.94
C LEU A 421 17.06 5.31 7.50
N PRO A 422 18.06 5.81 6.75
CA PRO A 422 18.87 6.94 7.19
C PRO A 422 18.02 8.17 7.52
N HIS A 423 18.50 8.99 8.47
CA HIS A 423 17.77 10.19 8.90
C HIS A 423 17.58 11.21 7.75
N ASP A 424 18.49 11.22 6.80
CA ASP A 424 18.46 12.05 5.58
C ASP A 424 17.68 11.41 4.44
N PHE A 425 17.02 10.29 4.70
CA PHE A 425 16.20 9.61 3.68
C PHE A 425 15.22 10.58 3.01
N ALA A 426 15.33 10.65 1.69
CA ALA A 426 14.42 11.36 0.82
C ALA A 426 13.59 10.33 0.02
N PRO A 427 12.26 10.37 0.12
CA PRO A 427 11.44 9.51 -0.70
C PRO A 427 11.64 9.88 -2.18
N PRO A 428 11.54 8.90 -3.11
CA PRO A 428 11.76 9.14 -4.53
C PRO A 428 10.56 9.88 -5.16
N LEU A 429 10.39 11.16 -4.84
CA LEU A 429 9.27 11.99 -5.32
C LEU A 429 9.38 12.29 -6.82
N GLU A 430 10.58 12.25 -7.37
CA GLU A 430 10.87 12.42 -8.79
C GLU A 430 10.44 11.20 -9.62
N TYR A 431 10.24 10.05 -9.00
CA TYR A 431 9.68 8.89 -9.69
C TYR A 431 8.22 9.15 -10.00
N ARG A 432 7.95 9.31 -11.27
CA ARG A 432 6.59 9.29 -11.76
C ARG A 432 6.24 7.89 -12.22
N TRP A 433 5.21 7.37 -11.62
CA TRP A 433 4.59 6.15 -12.13
C TRP A 433 4.01 6.45 -13.52
N PRO A 434 3.95 5.46 -14.43
CA PRO A 434 3.32 5.67 -15.72
C PRO A 434 1.94 6.30 -15.56
N GLU A 435 1.78 7.49 -16.06
CA GLU A 435 0.53 8.25 -16.04
C GLU A 435 0.28 8.88 -17.42
N TYR A 436 -0.96 9.20 -17.72
CA TYR A 436 -1.28 9.93 -18.92
C TYR A 436 -0.92 11.40 -18.76
N VAL A 437 -0.19 11.90 -19.72
CA VAL A 437 0.13 13.33 -19.85
C VAL A 437 -0.38 13.85 -21.18
N THR A 438 -0.84 15.10 -21.20
CA THR A 438 -1.22 15.77 -22.46
C THR A 438 0.01 16.45 -23.04
N THR A 439 0.34 16.10 -24.26
CA THR A 439 1.45 16.67 -25.04
C THR A 439 0.90 17.35 -26.30
N ALA A 440 1.75 18.01 -27.05
CA ALA A 440 1.38 18.57 -28.36
C ALA A 440 0.90 17.49 -29.37
N ARG A 441 1.24 16.24 -29.15
CA ARG A 441 0.84 15.08 -29.97
C ARG A 441 -0.40 14.36 -29.45
N GLY A 442 -1.04 14.87 -28.38
CA GLY A 442 -2.17 14.26 -27.74
C GLY A 442 -1.83 13.67 -26.36
N THR A 443 -2.71 12.84 -25.83
CA THR A 443 -2.53 12.17 -24.54
C THR A 443 -1.68 10.91 -24.71
N ASP A 444 -0.62 10.81 -23.96
CA ASP A 444 0.33 9.69 -23.98
C ASP A 444 0.82 9.34 -22.59
N TRP A 445 1.53 8.22 -22.47
CA TRP A 445 2.19 7.81 -21.22
C TRP A 445 3.43 8.68 -20.99
N TRP A 446 3.56 9.16 -19.75
CA TRP A 446 4.80 9.82 -19.34
C TRP A 446 5.87 8.75 -19.04
N ILE A 447 7.08 9.01 -19.52
CA ILE A 447 8.25 8.15 -19.32
C ILE A 447 9.34 8.99 -18.64
N PRO A 448 9.92 8.52 -17.49
CA PRO A 448 10.96 9.28 -16.79
C PRO A 448 12.23 9.41 -17.61
N ALA A 449 12.91 10.57 -17.49
CA ALA A 449 14.20 10.83 -18.11
C ALA A 449 15.37 10.49 -17.16
N ALA A 450 16.49 10.04 -17.73
CA ALA A 450 17.69 9.63 -16.99
C ALA A 450 18.34 10.70 -16.07
N PRO A 451 18.37 11.99 -16.44
CA PRO A 451 19.04 13.03 -15.64
C PRO A 451 18.48 13.23 -14.23
N GLU A 452 17.26 12.80 -13.98
CA GLU A 452 16.58 12.94 -12.67
C GLU A 452 17.06 11.93 -11.62
N LEU A 453 18.03 11.07 -11.98
CA LEU A 453 18.45 9.94 -11.18
C LEU A 453 19.87 10.08 -10.58
N GLU A 454 20.54 11.19 -10.80
CA GLU A 454 21.78 11.43 -10.11
C GLU A 454 21.51 11.49 -8.61
N ALA A 455 22.21 10.63 -7.86
CA ALA A 455 22.17 10.66 -6.41
C ALA A 455 22.43 12.10 -5.94
N PRO A 456 21.71 12.60 -4.93
CA PRO A 456 22.04 13.92 -4.40
C PRO A 456 23.51 13.91 -4.08
N SER A 457 24.27 14.74 -4.80
CA SER A 457 25.68 14.96 -4.49
C SER A 457 25.74 15.34 -3.02
N HIS A 458 26.49 14.61 -2.25
CA HIS A 458 26.89 15.03 -0.92
C HIS A 458 27.43 16.45 -1.04
N ARG A 459 26.59 17.44 -0.86
CA ARG A 459 27.06 18.80 -0.62
C ARG A 459 27.50 18.79 0.83
N SER A 460 28.82 18.83 0.96
CA SER A 460 29.57 19.07 2.18
C SER A 460 29.00 20.19 3.04
#